data_27173ef64519473fc9d74d1d187c135d
#
_entry.id   27173ef64519473fc9d74d1d187c135d
#
_cell.length_a   1.000
_cell.length_b   1.000
_cell.length_c   1.000
_cell.angle_alpha   90.00
_cell.angle_beta   90.00
_cell.angle_gamma   90.00
#
_symmetry.space_group_name_H-M   'P 1'
#
loop_
_entity.id
_entity.type
_entity.pdbx_description
1 polymer ?
#
loop_
_entity_poly.entity_id
_entity_poly.type
_entity_poly.pdbx_seq_one_letter_code
_entity_poly.pdbx_strand_id
1 'polypeptide(L)'
;MRNLKDRVLNSLKGNKKDIKISVVVPTYNTELEGLKNLMSSIDKQTMNPDEYELVFVDDGSTTDTYERLQEFAETRPNMTVKQIENSGWGSRPRNIATKMAKGEYILYLDHDDTVFPETFERVYNFGKENNLDVVSGKEVRTNGWSWGWKQFSENNPHAEEMGIECLLPMTPHKFYKREFLLENDITFDDGARVLWEDVYFNSKAFIHGAKVGILADYPTYYWIATGANNSSSFGRDPHEKWNQINKLFNFFKDNIKEQRDLDFMLTHWYRSRVLGILGQWLLKNNNERIDIEFNYAKKLAEELIPAYISENLDKNNQVKDYLLRQGDLDSLKKTCSNRCWNYSA
;
A
#
# COMPACT_ATOMS: atom_id res chain seq x y z
N MET A 1 -54.11 -9.01 16.85
CA MET A 1 -53.33 -8.01 17.60
C MET A 1 -51.80 -8.18 17.53
N ARG A 2 -51.27 -8.88 16.53
CA ARG A 2 -49.81 -9.02 16.27
C ARG A 2 -49.16 -7.86 15.51
N ASN A 3 -49.94 -6.94 14.99
CA ASN A 3 -49.47 -6.04 13.90
C ASN A 3 -49.02 -4.65 14.36
N LEU A 4 -49.21 -4.23 15.59
CA LEU A 4 -48.84 -2.88 16.06
C LEU A 4 -47.46 -2.88 16.75
N LYS A 5 -47.16 -3.92 17.56
CA LYS A 5 -45.83 -4.06 18.17
C LYS A 5 -44.74 -4.30 17.16
N ASP A 6 -45.01 -5.10 16.13
CA ASP A 6 -44.04 -5.38 15.07
C ASP A 6 -43.79 -4.15 14.15
N ARG A 7 -44.83 -3.32 13.93
CA ARG A 7 -44.68 -2.04 13.22
C ARG A 7 -43.92 -1.00 14.04
N VAL A 8 -44.16 -0.94 15.37
CA VAL A 8 -43.42 -0.04 16.26
C VAL A 8 -41.96 -0.51 16.45
N LEU A 9 -41.72 -1.82 16.58
CA LEU A 9 -40.36 -2.36 16.63
C LEU A 9 -39.60 -2.17 15.32
N ASN A 10 -40.28 -2.27 14.16
CA ASN A 10 -39.67 -2.00 12.87
C ASN A 10 -39.49 -0.50 12.59
N SER A 11 -40.31 0.38 13.19
CA SER A 11 -40.07 1.83 13.11
C SER A 11 -39.03 2.33 14.11
N LEU A 12 -38.78 1.60 15.20
CA LEU A 12 -37.69 1.86 16.15
C LEU A 12 -36.35 1.22 15.75
N LYS A 13 -36.39 0.23 14.89
CA LYS A 13 -35.24 -0.13 14.05
C LYS A 13 -35.23 0.89 12.90
N GLY A 14 -34.87 2.14 13.24
CA GLY A 14 -34.49 3.11 12.22
C GLY A 14 -33.57 2.38 11.25
N ASN A 15 -33.83 2.46 9.94
CA ASN A 15 -32.97 1.92 8.89
C ASN A 15 -31.54 2.32 9.20
N LYS A 16 -30.80 1.44 9.88
CA LYS A 16 -29.37 1.54 9.96
C LYS A 16 -28.93 1.32 8.52
N LYS A 17 -28.74 2.39 7.77
CA LYS A 17 -28.27 2.29 6.40
C LYS A 17 -27.00 1.48 6.47
N ASP A 18 -26.91 0.42 5.69
CA ASP A 18 -25.73 -0.40 5.62
C ASP A 18 -24.63 0.44 4.96
N ILE A 19 -23.62 0.78 5.72
CA ILE A 19 -22.46 1.50 5.20
C ILE A 19 -21.66 0.54 4.30
N LYS A 20 -21.57 0.89 3.04
CA LYS A 20 -20.89 0.10 2.02
C LYS A 20 -19.37 0.26 2.10
N ILE A 21 -18.91 1.50 2.26
CA ILE A 21 -17.48 1.83 2.25
C ILE A 21 -17.13 2.71 3.44
N SER A 22 -16.03 2.37 4.13
CA SER A 22 -15.34 3.26 5.05
C SER A 22 -14.06 3.74 4.39
N VAL A 23 -13.94 5.06 4.20
CA VAL A 23 -12.70 5.70 3.76
C VAL A 23 -11.87 6.02 4.98
N VAL A 24 -10.74 5.35 5.13
CA VAL A 24 -9.81 5.49 6.25
C VAL A 24 -8.66 6.40 5.83
N VAL A 25 -8.51 7.54 6.50
CA VAL A 25 -7.53 8.56 6.17
C VAL A 25 -6.64 8.85 7.39
N PRO A 26 -5.38 8.40 7.40
CA PRO A 26 -4.40 8.85 8.37
C PRO A 26 -3.94 10.26 8.00
N THR A 27 -3.84 11.18 8.97
CA THR A 27 -3.33 12.55 8.75
C THR A 27 -2.21 12.91 9.71
N TYR A 28 -1.26 13.69 9.24
CA TYR A 28 -0.23 14.29 10.06
C TYR A 28 0.33 15.53 9.36
N ASN A 29 0.18 16.71 9.97
CA ASN A 29 0.68 17.99 9.45
C ASN A 29 0.31 18.22 7.97
N THR A 30 -0.95 17.97 7.62
CA THR A 30 -1.43 18.02 6.24
C THR A 30 -1.69 19.45 5.80
N GLU A 31 -1.19 19.81 4.63
CA GLU A 31 -1.45 21.10 4.01
C GLU A 31 -2.95 21.27 3.69
N LEU A 32 -3.48 22.48 3.93
CA LEU A 32 -4.91 22.78 3.69
C LEU A 32 -5.35 22.47 2.25
N GLU A 33 -4.50 22.75 1.27
CA GLU A 33 -4.82 22.49 -0.14
C GLU A 33 -4.94 21.00 -0.42
N GLY A 34 -4.10 20.17 0.20
CA GLY A 34 -4.22 18.71 0.12
C GLY A 34 -5.55 18.21 0.69
N LEU A 35 -5.93 18.67 1.88
CA LEU A 35 -7.23 18.35 2.48
C LEU A 35 -8.41 18.79 1.61
N LYS A 36 -8.37 20.00 1.04
CA LYS A 36 -9.43 20.47 0.13
C LYS A 36 -9.55 19.61 -1.13
N ASN A 37 -8.44 19.24 -1.73
CA ASN A 37 -8.41 18.40 -2.92
C ASN A 37 -8.98 17.00 -2.62
N LEU A 38 -8.55 16.40 -1.51
CA LEU A 38 -9.08 15.13 -1.01
C LEU A 38 -10.59 15.21 -0.81
N MET A 39 -11.09 16.18 -0.01
CA MET A 39 -12.50 16.33 0.29
C MET A 39 -13.32 16.61 -0.97
N SER A 40 -12.82 17.45 -1.89
CA SER A 40 -13.46 17.71 -3.19
C SER A 40 -13.58 16.45 -4.05
N SER A 41 -12.63 15.51 -3.99
CA SER A 41 -12.69 14.25 -4.72
C SER A 41 -13.73 13.29 -4.13
N ILE A 42 -13.89 13.31 -2.81
CA ILE A 42 -14.90 12.52 -2.10
C ILE A 42 -16.30 13.10 -2.34
N ASP A 43 -16.46 14.41 -2.27
CA ASP A 43 -17.75 15.09 -2.52
C ASP A 43 -18.27 14.87 -3.96
N LYS A 44 -17.41 14.47 -4.90
CA LYS A 44 -17.76 14.15 -6.31
C LYS A 44 -18.11 12.67 -6.52
N GLN A 45 -18.10 11.84 -5.49
CA GLN A 45 -18.44 10.43 -5.67
C GLN A 45 -19.89 10.25 -6.11
N THR A 46 -20.12 9.30 -7.03
CA THR A 46 -21.48 8.95 -7.52
C THR A 46 -22.27 8.16 -6.49
N MET A 47 -21.60 7.47 -5.57
CA MET A 47 -22.24 6.78 -4.45
C MET A 47 -22.93 7.77 -3.51
N ASN A 48 -24.14 7.43 -3.04
CA ASN A 48 -24.88 8.27 -2.10
C ASN A 48 -24.04 8.48 -0.81
N PRO A 49 -23.89 9.74 -0.32
CA PRO A 49 -23.15 10.03 0.91
C PRO A 49 -23.61 9.26 2.16
N ASP A 50 -24.85 8.81 2.18
CA ASP A 50 -25.40 7.99 3.25
C ASP A 50 -24.94 6.52 3.23
N GLU A 51 -24.27 6.09 2.17
CA GLU A 51 -23.80 4.71 1.97
C GLU A 51 -22.30 4.55 2.21
N TYR A 52 -21.57 5.64 2.50
CA TYR A 52 -20.17 5.59 2.90
C TYR A 52 -19.90 6.49 4.10
N GLU A 53 -18.84 6.19 4.81
CA GLU A 53 -18.35 7.03 5.90
C GLU A 53 -16.87 7.40 5.71
N LEU A 54 -16.49 8.49 6.35
CA LEU A 54 -15.12 9.00 6.38
C LEU A 54 -14.57 8.86 7.80
N VAL A 55 -13.46 8.17 7.97
CA VAL A 55 -12.83 7.94 9.26
C VAL A 55 -11.42 8.52 9.23
N PHE A 56 -11.28 9.72 9.74
CA PHE A 56 -9.99 10.41 9.86
C PHE A 56 -9.37 10.15 11.23
N VAL A 57 -8.10 9.75 11.23
CA VAL A 57 -7.31 9.67 12.45
C VAL A 57 -6.06 10.53 12.30
N ASP A 58 -6.03 11.62 13.04
CA ASP A 58 -4.91 12.54 13.10
C ASP A 58 -3.85 12.02 14.07
N ASP A 59 -2.63 11.81 13.56
CA ASP A 59 -1.50 11.24 14.29
C ASP A 59 -0.73 12.32 15.09
N GLY A 60 -1.47 13.15 15.84
CA GLY A 60 -0.90 14.17 16.71
C GLY A 60 -0.24 15.29 15.93
N SER A 61 -0.93 15.87 14.96
CA SER A 61 -0.45 17.02 14.21
C SER A 61 -0.07 18.16 15.14
N THR A 62 1.00 18.87 14.79
CA THR A 62 1.47 20.09 15.46
C THR A 62 1.03 21.37 14.75
N THR A 63 0.36 21.20 13.61
CA THR A 63 -0.30 22.28 12.83
C THR A 63 -1.80 22.25 13.11
N ASP A 64 -2.55 23.14 12.49
CA ASP A 64 -4.01 23.26 12.57
C ASP A 64 -4.78 22.16 11.77
N THR A 65 -4.11 21.06 11.43
CA THR A 65 -4.72 19.94 10.67
C THR A 65 -5.95 19.36 11.37
N TYR A 66 -5.84 19.12 12.68
CA TYR A 66 -6.95 18.52 13.44
C TYR A 66 -8.17 19.45 13.52
N GLU A 67 -7.95 20.74 13.79
CA GLU A 67 -8.99 21.76 13.83
C GLU A 67 -9.71 21.87 12.47
N ARG A 68 -8.97 21.88 11.38
CA ARG A 68 -9.53 21.89 10.01
C ARG A 68 -10.37 20.65 9.71
N LEU A 69 -9.94 19.48 10.18
CA LEU A 69 -10.73 18.26 10.03
C LEU A 69 -12.05 18.34 10.81
N GLN A 70 -12.04 18.93 12.00
CA GLN A 70 -13.26 19.16 12.78
C GLN A 70 -14.22 20.11 12.05
N GLU A 71 -13.72 21.20 11.45
CA GLU A 71 -14.52 22.11 10.62
C GLU A 71 -15.15 21.38 9.41
N PHE A 72 -14.41 20.51 8.73
CA PHE A 72 -14.97 19.68 7.65
C PHE A 72 -16.07 18.75 8.16
N ALA A 73 -15.93 18.18 9.35
CA ALA A 73 -16.91 17.29 9.94
C ALA A 73 -18.22 17.98 10.35
N GLU A 74 -18.21 19.27 10.67
CA GLU A 74 -19.43 20.03 11.01
C GLU A 74 -20.50 19.97 9.89
N THR A 75 -20.06 19.92 8.65
CA THR A 75 -20.94 19.88 7.46
C THR A 75 -21.14 18.49 6.87
N ARG A 76 -20.51 17.45 7.46
CA ARG A 76 -20.50 16.07 6.94
C ARG A 76 -20.86 15.05 8.03
N PRO A 77 -22.15 14.71 8.19
CA PRO A 77 -22.61 13.80 9.24
C PRO A 77 -22.05 12.37 9.13
N ASN A 78 -21.51 12.00 7.96
CA ASN A 78 -20.84 10.73 7.71
C ASN A 78 -19.31 10.78 7.98
N MET A 79 -18.78 11.88 8.52
CA MET A 79 -17.36 12.05 8.84
C MET A 79 -17.12 11.96 10.34
N THR A 80 -16.16 11.12 10.72
CA THR A 80 -15.67 11.00 12.11
C THR A 80 -14.19 11.37 12.13
N VAL A 81 -13.81 12.21 13.08
CA VAL A 81 -12.42 12.65 13.27
C VAL A 81 -11.97 12.25 14.68
N LYS A 82 -10.79 11.67 14.77
CA LYS A 82 -10.13 11.34 16.04
C LYS A 82 -8.68 11.79 15.99
N GLN A 83 -8.21 12.42 17.06
CA GLN A 83 -6.78 12.68 17.25
C GLN A 83 -6.20 11.66 18.22
N ILE A 84 -4.96 11.25 17.98
CA ILE A 84 -4.16 10.39 18.85
C ILE A 84 -2.82 11.03 19.15
N GLU A 85 -2.09 10.49 20.13
CA GLU A 85 -0.68 10.85 20.34
C GLU A 85 0.15 10.39 19.13
N ASN A 86 1.10 11.24 18.69
CA ASN A 86 1.92 10.97 17.52
C ASN A 86 2.65 9.62 17.64
N SER A 87 2.41 8.77 16.67
CA SER A 87 2.98 7.43 16.59
C SER A 87 4.23 7.35 15.71
N GLY A 88 4.50 8.43 14.96
CA GLY A 88 5.65 8.57 14.06
C GLY A 88 5.46 7.93 12.69
N TRP A 89 4.35 7.23 12.41
CA TRP A 89 4.06 6.59 11.12
C TRP A 89 2.58 6.29 10.91
N GLY A 90 2.18 6.11 9.64
CA GLY A 90 0.77 5.92 9.27
C GLY A 90 0.11 4.60 9.71
N SER A 91 0.86 3.62 10.23
CA SER A 91 0.33 2.30 10.60
C SER A 91 -0.69 2.36 11.74
N ARG A 92 -0.35 3.01 12.86
CA ARG A 92 -1.22 3.09 14.03
C ARG A 92 -2.52 3.84 13.74
N PRO A 93 -2.52 5.03 13.12
CA PRO A 93 -3.77 5.70 12.77
C PRO A 93 -4.62 4.87 11.81
N ARG A 94 -4.04 4.16 10.81
CA ARG A 94 -4.80 3.24 9.96
C ARG A 94 -5.44 2.10 10.75
N ASN A 95 -4.71 1.47 11.68
CA ASN A 95 -5.23 0.39 12.52
C ASN A 95 -6.38 0.87 13.43
N ILE A 96 -6.26 2.05 14.02
CA ILE A 96 -7.31 2.64 14.85
C ILE A 96 -8.55 2.95 14.02
N ALA A 97 -8.37 3.58 12.85
CA ALA A 97 -9.48 3.89 11.95
C ALA A 97 -10.18 2.63 11.43
N THR A 98 -9.43 1.54 11.13
CA THR A 98 -9.99 0.24 10.75
C THR A 98 -10.93 -0.32 11.81
N LYS A 99 -10.56 -0.19 13.09
CA LYS A 99 -11.42 -0.62 14.22
C LYS A 99 -12.67 0.26 14.39
N MET A 100 -12.59 1.54 14.03
CA MET A 100 -13.70 2.48 14.07
C MET A 100 -14.65 2.32 12.87
N ALA A 101 -14.15 1.85 11.75
CA ALA A 101 -14.87 1.66 10.50
C ALA A 101 -16.08 0.73 10.65
N LYS A 102 -17.16 1.01 9.91
CA LYS A 102 -18.43 0.25 9.92
C LYS A 102 -18.81 -0.29 8.55
N GLY A 103 -18.15 0.23 7.49
CA GLY A 103 -18.39 -0.16 6.10
C GLY A 103 -18.06 -1.61 5.83
N GLU A 104 -18.71 -2.18 4.84
CA GLU A 104 -18.42 -3.54 4.36
C GLU A 104 -17.01 -3.63 3.77
N TYR A 105 -16.60 -2.59 3.03
CA TYR A 105 -15.24 -2.44 2.52
C TYR A 105 -14.53 -1.24 3.13
N ILE A 106 -13.21 -1.33 3.28
CA ILE A 106 -12.32 -0.26 3.73
C ILE A 106 -11.43 0.15 2.56
N LEU A 107 -11.39 1.45 2.27
CA LEU A 107 -10.36 2.09 1.45
C LEU A 107 -9.38 2.81 2.38
N TYR A 108 -8.10 2.51 2.28
CA TYR A 108 -7.06 3.35 2.84
C TYR A 108 -6.67 4.42 1.82
N LEU A 109 -6.93 5.68 2.16
CA LEU A 109 -6.67 6.84 1.30
C LEU A 109 -5.69 7.78 2.00
N ASP A 110 -4.57 8.06 1.35
CA ASP A 110 -3.59 8.98 1.90
C ASP A 110 -4.09 10.43 1.80
N HIS A 111 -3.72 11.23 2.78
CA HIS A 111 -4.28 12.58 2.97
C HIS A 111 -3.88 13.60 1.89
N ASP A 112 -2.92 13.29 1.06
CA ASP A 112 -2.39 14.10 -0.05
C ASP A 112 -2.81 13.58 -1.43
N ASP A 113 -3.65 12.52 -1.49
CA ASP A 113 -4.14 11.88 -2.69
C ASP A 113 -5.64 12.10 -2.92
N THR A 114 -6.14 11.60 -4.06
CA THR A 114 -7.57 11.73 -4.42
C THR A 114 -8.11 10.46 -5.06
N VAL A 115 -9.43 10.39 -5.20
CA VAL A 115 -10.15 9.30 -5.88
C VAL A 115 -10.95 9.80 -7.07
N PHE A 116 -11.17 8.95 -8.06
CA PHE A 116 -12.01 9.30 -9.22
C PHE A 116 -13.50 9.20 -8.88
N PRO A 117 -14.39 9.94 -9.59
CA PRO A 117 -15.78 10.11 -9.18
C PRO A 117 -16.63 8.83 -9.05
N GLU A 118 -16.40 7.80 -9.87
CA GLU A 118 -17.17 6.56 -9.84
C GLU A 118 -16.52 5.45 -9.00
N THR A 119 -15.44 5.78 -8.30
CA THR A 119 -14.60 4.79 -7.60
C THR A 119 -15.38 3.96 -6.60
N PHE A 120 -16.13 4.60 -5.67
CA PHE A 120 -16.81 3.89 -4.60
C PHE A 120 -17.89 2.94 -5.14
N GLU A 121 -18.69 3.41 -6.07
CA GLU A 121 -19.77 2.63 -6.65
C GLU A 121 -19.24 1.44 -7.45
N ARG A 122 -18.27 1.67 -8.35
CA ARG A 122 -17.70 0.61 -9.19
C ARG A 122 -17.00 -0.47 -8.38
N VAL A 123 -16.16 -0.05 -7.44
CA VAL A 123 -15.41 -1.00 -6.61
C VAL A 123 -16.35 -1.81 -5.72
N TYR A 124 -17.33 -1.17 -5.09
CA TYR A 124 -18.31 -1.87 -4.26
C TYR A 124 -19.10 -2.90 -5.05
N ASN A 125 -19.64 -2.51 -6.21
CA ASN A 125 -20.43 -3.39 -7.06
C ASN A 125 -19.60 -4.59 -7.54
N PHE A 126 -18.39 -4.33 -8.06
CA PHE A 126 -17.48 -5.39 -8.50
C PHE A 126 -17.09 -6.35 -7.37
N GLY A 127 -16.76 -5.81 -6.20
CA GLY A 127 -16.43 -6.61 -5.01
C GLY A 127 -17.60 -7.46 -4.52
N LYS A 128 -18.81 -6.88 -4.52
CA LYS A 128 -20.03 -7.55 -4.05
C LYS A 128 -20.50 -8.63 -5.02
N GLU A 129 -20.54 -8.34 -6.31
CA GLU A 129 -20.96 -9.27 -7.37
C GLU A 129 -20.07 -10.52 -7.42
N ASN A 130 -18.78 -10.36 -7.16
CA ASN A 130 -17.80 -11.45 -7.22
C ASN A 130 -17.40 -12.00 -5.83
N ASN A 131 -18.03 -11.51 -4.74
CA ASN A 131 -17.75 -11.92 -3.36
C ASN A 131 -16.26 -11.86 -3.01
N LEU A 132 -15.62 -10.72 -3.30
CA LEU A 132 -14.18 -10.50 -3.13
C LEU A 132 -13.85 -10.03 -1.71
N ASP A 133 -12.67 -10.41 -1.23
CA ASP A 133 -12.09 -9.90 0.02
C ASP A 133 -11.19 -8.68 -0.24
N VAL A 134 -10.58 -8.60 -1.43
CA VAL A 134 -9.77 -7.46 -1.86
C VAL A 134 -10.13 -7.08 -3.30
N VAL A 135 -10.38 -5.80 -3.52
CA VAL A 135 -10.52 -5.23 -4.88
C VAL A 135 -9.33 -4.31 -5.15
N SER A 136 -8.48 -4.70 -6.09
CA SER A 136 -7.35 -3.92 -6.57
C SER A 136 -7.80 -3.07 -7.76
N GLY A 137 -7.91 -1.76 -7.57
CA GLY A 137 -8.24 -0.82 -8.64
C GLY A 137 -7.00 -0.21 -9.28
N LYS A 138 -7.18 0.35 -10.48
CA LYS A 138 -6.10 1.00 -11.23
C LYS A 138 -5.66 2.30 -10.56
N GLU A 139 -4.39 2.38 -10.18
CA GLU A 139 -3.77 3.60 -9.68
C GLU A 139 -3.15 4.42 -10.81
N VAL A 140 -3.32 5.73 -10.78
CA VAL A 140 -2.74 6.70 -11.72
C VAL A 140 -1.94 7.73 -10.93
N ARG A 141 -0.86 8.26 -11.52
CA ARG A 141 0.00 9.28 -10.92
C ARG A 141 0.01 10.58 -11.72
N THR A 142 0.24 11.70 -11.04
CA THR A 142 0.30 13.04 -11.66
C THR A 142 1.33 13.19 -12.77
N ASN A 143 2.39 12.39 -12.76
CA ASN A 143 3.42 12.38 -13.79
C ASN A 143 3.08 11.46 -14.98
N GLY A 144 1.84 10.98 -15.07
CA GLY A 144 1.38 10.06 -16.12
C GLY A 144 1.88 8.63 -15.95
N TRP A 145 2.60 8.34 -14.87
CA TRP A 145 3.09 7.00 -14.58
C TRP A 145 2.06 6.20 -13.81
N SER A 146 1.77 4.97 -14.24
CA SER A 146 0.97 4.03 -13.49
C SER A 146 1.73 2.74 -13.27
N TRP A 147 1.54 2.13 -12.12
CA TRP A 147 2.12 0.84 -11.80
C TRP A 147 1.27 -0.28 -12.38
N GLY A 148 1.94 -1.35 -12.83
CA GLY A 148 1.26 -2.60 -13.12
C GLY A 148 0.31 -2.58 -14.32
N TRP A 149 0.55 -1.73 -15.33
CA TRP A 149 -0.30 -1.64 -16.53
C TRP A 149 -0.72 -2.99 -17.09
N LYS A 150 0.19 -3.97 -17.08
CA LYS A 150 -0.05 -5.28 -17.68
C LYS A 150 -1.18 -6.04 -16.97
N GLN A 151 -1.24 -5.99 -15.65
CA GLN A 151 -2.28 -6.66 -14.88
C GLN A 151 -3.62 -5.90 -14.87
N PHE A 152 -3.58 -4.60 -15.20
CA PHE A 152 -4.78 -3.76 -15.37
C PHE A 152 -5.22 -3.63 -16.84
N SER A 153 -5.00 -4.65 -17.67
CA SER A 153 -5.46 -4.67 -19.07
C SER A 153 -6.97 -4.94 -19.18
N GLU A 154 -7.50 -5.78 -18.30
CA GLU A 154 -8.91 -6.18 -18.24
C GLU A 154 -9.32 -6.51 -16.80
N ASN A 155 -10.63 -6.46 -16.54
CA ASN A 155 -11.18 -6.85 -15.24
C ASN A 155 -10.96 -8.34 -15.02
N ASN A 156 -10.46 -8.69 -13.83
CA ASN A 156 -10.26 -10.08 -13.44
C ASN A 156 -10.84 -10.35 -12.04
N PRO A 157 -11.98 -11.05 -11.92
CA PRO A 157 -12.58 -11.37 -10.62
C PRO A 157 -11.90 -12.53 -9.87
N HIS A 158 -10.92 -13.20 -10.48
CA HIS A 158 -10.17 -14.34 -9.92
C HIS A 158 -8.67 -14.06 -9.99
N ALA A 159 -8.26 -12.87 -9.61
CA ALA A 159 -6.87 -12.45 -9.75
C ALA A 159 -5.93 -13.21 -8.79
N GLU A 160 -6.43 -13.76 -7.70
CA GLU A 160 -5.66 -14.63 -6.79
C GLU A 160 -5.06 -15.86 -7.48
N GLU A 161 -5.64 -16.33 -8.58
CA GLU A 161 -5.09 -17.44 -9.38
C GLU A 161 -3.74 -17.08 -10.04
N MET A 162 -3.46 -15.78 -10.22
CA MET A 162 -2.16 -15.29 -10.69
C MET A 162 -1.06 -15.47 -9.65
N GLY A 163 -1.43 -15.67 -8.38
CA GLY A 163 -0.54 -15.67 -7.24
C GLY A 163 -0.43 -14.29 -6.58
N ILE A 164 0.53 -14.15 -5.67
CA ILE A 164 0.70 -12.92 -4.88
C ILE A 164 0.96 -11.67 -5.72
N GLU A 165 1.40 -11.82 -6.95
CA GLU A 165 1.59 -10.72 -7.90
C GLU A 165 0.30 -9.94 -8.21
N CYS A 166 -0.88 -10.54 -8.00
CA CYS A 166 -2.18 -9.88 -8.17
C CYS A 166 -2.35 -8.64 -7.27
N LEU A 167 -1.60 -8.56 -6.17
CA LEU A 167 -1.63 -7.43 -5.25
C LEU A 167 -0.62 -6.32 -5.59
N LEU A 168 0.13 -6.45 -6.70
CA LEU A 168 0.96 -5.33 -7.17
C LEU A 168 0.09 -4.19 -7.76
N PRO A 169 0.51 -2.93 -7.54
CA PRO A 169 1.53 -2.51 -6.59
C PRO A 169 1.12 -2.83 -5.16
N MET A 170 2.08 -3.12 -4.30
CA MET A 170 1.80 -3.48 -2.90
C MET A 170 1.39 -2.25 -2.03
N THR A 171 0.83 -1.22 -2.65
CA THR A 171 0.27 -0.06 -1.96
C THR A 171 -0.99 -0.44 -1.19
N PRO A 172 -1.37 0.27 -0.12
CA PRO A 172 -2.58 -0.04 0.64
C PRO A 172 -3.85 0.51 -0.02
N HIS A 173 -3.75 1.12 -1.21
CA HIS A 173 -4.82 1.85 -1.91
C HIS A 173 -5.86 0.94 -2.57
N LYS A 174 -6.07 -0.24 -2.01
CA LYS A 174 -7.08 -1.20 -2.42
C LYS A 174 -8.30 -1.11 -1.51
N PHE A 175 -9.36 -1.79 -1.90
CA PHE A 175 -10.54 -1.94 -1.07
C PHE A 175 -10.51 -3.33 -0.43
N TYR A 176 -10.57 -3.36 0.89
CA TYR A 176 -10.49 -4.59 1.67
C TYR A 176 -11.81 -4.84 2.38
N LYS A 177 -12.34 -6.04 2.27
CA LYS A 177 -13.52 -6.45 3.04
C LYS A 177 -13.19 -6.40 4.52
N ARG A 178 -13.90 -5.56 5.26
CA ARG A 178 -13.61 -5.28 6.67
C ARG A 178 -13.67 -6.54 7.54
N GLU A 179 -14.69 -7.38 7.34
CA GLU A 179 -14.85 -8.64 8.06
C GLU A 179 -13.63 -9.55 7.87
N PHE A 180 -13.15 -9.71 6.63
CA PHE A 180 -11.95 -10.48 6.31
C PHE A 180 -10.71 -10.00 7.07
N LEU A 181 -10.49 -8.67 7.13
CA LEU A 181 -9.36 -8.11 7.87
C LEU A 181 -9.46 -8.42 9.38
N LEU A 182 -10.65 -8.30 9.96
CA LEU A 182 -10.87 -8.48 11.40
C LEU A 182 -10.82 -9.96 11.81
N GLU A 183 -11.40 -10.86 11.04
CA GLU A 183 -11.40 -12.30 11.31
C GLU A 183 -10.00 -12.92 11.25
N ASN A 184 -9.14 -12.37 10.40
CA ASN A 184 -7.77 -12.85 10.21
C ASN A 184 -6.72 -12.00 10.95
N ASP A 185 -7.14 -11.05 11.78
CA ASP A 185 -6.25 -10.11 12.51
C ASP A 185 -5.21 -9.43 11.62
N ILE A 186 -5.63 -9.07 10.38
CA ILE A 186 -4.76 -8.40 9.42
C ILE A 186 -4.66 -6.92 9.77
N THR A 187 -3.48 -6.53 10.24
CA THR A 187 -3.18 -5.16 10.67
C THR A 187 -1.87 -4.70 10.07
N PHE A 188 -1.70 -3.38 9.97
CA PHE A 188 -0.40 -2.79 9.69
C PHE A 188 0.50 -2.98 10.92
N ASP A 189 1.78 -3.28 10.69
CA ASP A 189 2.74 -3.36 11.77
C ASP A 189 2.94 -1.97 12.36
N ASP A 190 2.60 -1.79 13.64
CA ASP A 190 2.73 -0.53 14.36
C ASP A 190 3.81 -0.59 15.44
N GLY A 191 4.20 0.56 15.99
CA GLY A 191 5.28 0.70 16.97
C GLY A 191 6.38 1.57 16.41
N ALA A 192 7.54 1.01 16.10
CA ALA A 192 8.57 1.75 15.38
C ALA A 192 8.21 1.86 13.90
N ARG A 193 8.74 2.90 13.21
CA ARG A 193 8.54 3.06 11.76
C ARG A 193 8.98 1.80 11.01
N VAL A 194 8.04 1.13 10.35
CA VAL A 194 8.28 -0.04 9.50
C VAL A 194 8.33 0.42 8.05
N LEU A 195 9.44 0.17 7.36
CA LEU A 195 9.51 0.40 5.92
C LEU A 195 8.72 -0.69 5.21
N TRP A 196 7.90 -0.28 4.20
CA TRP A 196 7.07 -1.20 3.41
C TRP A 196 6.00 -1.92 4.26
N GLU A 197 5.40 -1.23 5.21
CA GLU A 197 4.29 -1.75 6.02
C GLU A 197 3.10 -2.22 5.16
N ASP A 198 2.93 -1.59 4.02
CA ASP A 198 1.96 -1.94 2.98
C ASP A 198 2.24 -3.31 2.35
N VAL A 199 3.51 -3.65 2.16
CA VAL A 199 3.92 -4.96 1.64
C VAL A 199 3.59 -6.08 2.62
N TYR A 200 3.91 -5.87 3.90
CA TYR A 200 3.53 -6.83 4.95
C TYR A 200 2.01 -7.00 5.01
N PHE A 201 1.26 -5.91 4.99
CA PHE A 201 -0.19 -5.90 5.06
C PHE A 201 -0.82 -6.66 3.88
N ASN A 202 -0.44 -6.35 2.65
CA ASN A 202 -0.93 -7.04 1.46
C ASN A 202 -0.52 -8.51 1.44
N SER A 203 0.73 -8.82 1.81
CA SER A 203 1.18 -10.21 1.90
C SER A 203 0.39 -11.01 2.93
N LYS A 204 0.08 -10.42 4.10
CA LYS A 204 -0.79 -11.06 5.11
C LYS A 204 -2.17 -11.35 4.51
N ALA A 205 -2.78 -10.41 3.79
CA ALA A 205 -4.08 -10.65 3.14
C ALA A 205 -4.02 -11.84 2.17
N PHE A 206 -3.00 -11.92 1.32
CA PHE A 206 -2.82 -13.03 0.39
C PHE A 206 -2.59 -14.37 1.12
N ILE A 207 -1.71 -14.40 2.11
CA ILE A 207 -1.37 -15.59 2.91
C ILE A 207 -2.60 -16.17 3.61
N HIS A 208 -3.54 -15.30 4.04
CA HIS A 208 -4.82 -15.72 4.63
C HIS A 208 -5.88 -16.09 3.59
N GLY A 209 -5.53 -16.19 2.33
CA GLY A 209 -6.41 -16.72 1.27
C GLY A 209 -7.45 -15.71 0.78
N ALA A 210 -7.12 -14.43 0.74
CA ALA A 210 -7.99 -13.40 0.19
C ALA A 210 -8.42 -13.73 -1.25
N LYS A 211 -9.72 -13.63 -1.54
CA LYS A 211 -10.25 -13.59 -2.89
C LYS A 211 -10.00 -12.21 -3.46
N VAL A 212 -9.17 -12.13 -4.50
CA VAL A 212 -8.70 -10.87 -5.06
C VAL A 212 -9.29 -10.64 -6.45
N GLY A 213 -9.90 -9.47 -6.65
CA GLY A 213 -10.29 -9.04 -7.98
C GLY A 213 -9.52 -7.80 -8.43
N ILE A 214 -9.25 -7.70 -9.72
CA ILE A 214 -8.65 -6.53 -10.38
C ILE A 214 -9.72 -5.81 -11.17
N LEU A 215 -10.00 -4.54 -10.81
CA LEU A 215 -10.86 -3.63 -11.55
C LEU A 215 -9.99 -2.74 -12.43
N ALA A 216 -9.95 -3.03 -13.73
CA ALA A 216 -9.01 -2.44 -14.68
C ALA A 216 -9.62 -1.38 -15.61
N ASP A 217 -10.93 -1.42 -15.83
CA ASP A 217 -11.63 -0.58 -16.82
C ASP A 217 -11.85 0.87 -16.36
N TYR A 218 -11.58 1.15 -15.08
CA TYR A 218 -11.73 2.49 -14.52
C TYR A 218 -10.59 2.80 -13.54
N PRO A 219 -9.97 4.01 -13.59
CA PRO A 219 -8.99 4.41 -12.59
C PRO A 219 -9.70 4.70 -11.27
N THR A 220 -9.17 4.17 -10.17
CA THR A 220 -9.80 4.29 -8.85
C THR A 220 -9.07 5.24 -7.92
N TYR A 221 -7.77 5.35 -8.07
CA TYR A 221 -6.91 6.10 -7.18
C TYR A 221 -5.98 7.02 -7.96
N TYR A 222 -5.85 8.26 -7.51
CA TYR A 222 -4.96 9.25 -8.12
C TYR A 222 -3.90 9.69 -7.13
N TRP A 223 -2.71 9.18 -7.31
CA TRP A 223 -1.55 9.53 -6.51
C TRP A 223 -0.94 10.85 -6.98
N ILE A 224 -0.93 11.83 -6.07
CA ILE A 224 -0.39 13.16 -6.33
C ILE A 224 1.07 13.17 -5.91
N ALA A 225 1.99 13.22 -6.90
CA ALA A 225 3.41 13.36 -6.63
C ALA A 225 3.69 14.78 -6.10
N THR A 226 3.72 14.93 -4.78
CA THR A 226 4.25 16.13 -4.12
C THR A 226 5.75 15.95 -3.94
N GLY A 227 6.56 17.01 -4.09
CA GLY A 227 8.00 16.94 -3.84
C GLY A 227 8.36 16.57 -2.38
N ALA A 228 7.37 16.47 -1.52
CA ALA A 228 7.45 16.15 -0.10
C ALA A 228 7.17 14.68 0.25
N ASN A 229 6.81 13.82 -0.72
CA ASN A 229 6.50 12.41 -0.45
C ASN A 229 7.76 11.67 0.04
N ASN A 230 7.84 11.49 1.35
CA ASN A 230 9.02 11.00 2.07
C ASN A 230 9.04 9.47 2.29
N SER A 231 8.36 8.69 1.46
CA SER A 231 8.35 7.22 1.59
C SER A 231 9.68 6.55 1.20
N SER A 232 10.61 7.31 0.60
CA SER A 232 11.87 6.79 0.12
C SER A 232 12.77 6.25 1.24
N SER A 233 13.19 5.01 1.11
CA SER A 233 14.25 4.42 1.94
C SER A 233 15.66 4.92 1.55
N PHE A 234 15.78 5.63 0.43
CA PHE A 234 17.03 6.25 -0.02
C PHE A 234 17.40 7.42 0.92
N GLY A 235 18.67 7.57 1.24
CA GLY A 235 19.16 8.64 2.12
C GLY A 235 19.04 8.37 3.63
N ARG A 236 18.43 7.25 4.05
CA ARG A 236 18.40 6.83 5.45
C ARG A 236 19.72 6.27 5.93
N ASP A 237 19.83 6.12 7.24
CA ASP A 237 20.91 5.31 7.83
C ASP A 237 20.92 3.92 7.17
N PRO A 238 22.07 3.50 6.59
CA PRO A 238 22.16 2.23 5.88
C PRO A 238 21.90 1.03 6.80
N HIS A 239 22.35 1.08 8.05
CA HIS A 239 22.20 -0.02 8.98
C HIS A 239 20.73 -0.26 9.32
N GLU A 240 19.96 0.79 9.60
CA GLU A 240 18.52 0.71 9.82
C GLU A 240 17.80 0.17 8.58
N LYS A 241 18.08 0.76 7.41
CA LYS A 241 17.48 0.34 6.13
C LYS A 241 17.71 -1.14 5.85
N TRP A 242 18.96 -1.61 5.92
CA TRP A 242 19.29 -3.00 5.65
C TRP A 242 18.72 -3.98 6.67
N ASN A 243 18.62 -3.57 7.92
CA ASN A 243 17.94 -4.36 8.94
C ASN A 243 16.45 -4.57 8.57
N GLN A 244 15.78 -3.54 8.07
CA GLN A 244 14.39 -3.65 7.64
C GLN A 244 14.25 -4.45 6.33
N ILE A 245 15.17 -4.31 5.37
CA ILE A 245 15.21 -5.17 4.18
C ILE A 245 15.36 -6.65 4.59
N ASN A 246 16.30 -6.97 5.49
CA ASN A 246 16.46 -8.33 5.98
C ASN A 246 15.21 -8.88 6.66
N LYS A 247 14.52 -8.06 7.49
CA LYS A 247 13.25 -8.46 8.10
C LYS A 247 12.19 -8.79 7.06
N LEU A 248 12.09 -7.98 6.00
CA LEU A 248 11.13 -8.21 4.92
C LEU A 248 11.39 -9.53 4.19
N PHE A 249 12.64 -9.83 3.84
CA PHE A 249 12.98 -11.08 3.16
C PHE A 249 12.76 -12.31 4.05
N ASN A 250 13.09 -12.23 5.34
CA ASN A 250 12.78 -13.29 6.29
C ASN A 250 11.27 -13.48 6.43
N PHE A 251 10.48 -12.39 6.50
CA PHE A 251 9.03 -12.48 6.53
C PHE A 251 8.48 -13.27 5.33
N PHE A 252 8.97 -13.02 4.11
CA PHE A 252 8.55 -13.79 2.94
C PHE A 252 8.86 -15.28 3.09
N LYS A 253 10.09 -15.63 3.48
CA LYS A 253 10.54 -17.02 3.64
C LYS A 253 9.78 -17.76 4.73
N ASP A 254 9.43 -17.09 5.82
CA ASP A 254 8.76 -17.70 6.95
C ASP A 254 7.26 -17.93 6.70
N ASN A 255 6.63 -17.06 5.91
CA ASN A 255 5.18 -17.00 5.81
C ASN A 255 4.61 -17.43 4.45
N ILE A 256 5.31 -17.20 3.34
CA ILE A 256 4.82 -17.60 2.01
C ILE A 256 5.21 -19.07 1.77
N LYS A 257 4.21 -19.95 1.66
CA LYS A 257 4.42 -21.41 1.55
C LYS A 257 4.50 -21.90 0.12
N GLU A 258 3.76 -21.26 -0.79
CA GLU A 258 3.78 -21.63 -2.20
C GLU A 258 5.07 -21.13 -2.85
N GLN A 259 5.86 -22.06 -3.40
CA GLN A 259 7.19 -21.76 -3.95
C GLN A 259 7.15 -20.72 -5.07
N ARG A 260 6.13 -20.76 -5.94
CA ARG A 260 5.91 -19.80 -7.01
C ARG A 260 5.82 -18.37 -6.46
N ASP A 261 5.01 -18.18 -5.43
CA ASP A 261 4.76 -16.86 -4.84
C ASP A 261 5.98 -16.37 -4.05
N LEU A 262 6.68 -17.27 -3.35
CA LEU A 262 7.92 -16.95 -2.68
C LEU A 262 9.00 -16.50 -3.69
N ASP A 263 9.19 -17.25 -4.77
CA ASP A 263 10.17 -16.93 -5.83
C ASP A 263 9.84 -15.59 -6.49
N PHE A 264 8.56 -15.31 -6.73
CA PHE A 264 8.11 -14.02 -7.24
C PHE A 264 8.49 -12.88 -6.30
N MET A 265 8.17 -12.99 -5.00
CA MET A 265 8.47 -11.94 -4.01
C MET A 265 9.97 -11.76 -3.82
N LEU A 266 10.72 -12.85 -3.71
CA LEU A 266 12.19 -12.78 -3.62
C LEU A 266 12.77 -12.10 -4.86
N THR A 267 12.37 -12.49 -6.07
CA THR A 267 12.86 -11.90 -7.32
C THR A 267 12.52 -10.42 -7.42
N HIS A 268 11.24 -10.05 -7.20
CA HIS A 268 10.75 -8.68 -7.31
C HIS A 268 11.45 -7.74 -6.34
N TRP A 269 11.54 -8.13 -5.07
CA TRP A 269 12.11 -7.29 -4.02
C TRP A 269 13.63 -7.28 -4.06
N TYR A 270 14.27 -8.39 -4.42
CA TYR A 270 15.71 -8.44 -4.64
C TYR A 270 16.13 -7.50 -5.78
N ARG A 271 15.46 -7.59 -6.91
CA ARG A 271 15.70 -6.70 -8.06
C ARG A 271 15.54 -5.24 -7.66
N SER A 272 14.42 -4.88 -7.00
CA SER A 272 14.05 -3.48 -6.77
C SER A 272 14.74 -2.87 -5.55
N ARG A 273 14.93 -3.61 -4.46
CA ARG A 273 15.42 -3.07 -3.17
C ARG A 273 16.86 -3.42 -2.85
N VAL A 274 17.43 -4.39 -3.51
CA VAL A 274 18.84 -4.79 -3.32
C VAL A 274 19.66 -4.40 -4.55
N LEU A 275 19.42 -5.03 -5.70
CA LEU A 275 20.16 -4.74 -6.92
C LEU A 275 19.89 -3.32 -7.49
N GLY A 276 18.70 -2.77 -7.22
CA GLY A 276 18.33 -1.40 -7.57
C GLY A 276 19.17 -0.34 -6.86
N ILE A 277 19.54 -0.59 -5.59
CA ILE A 277 20.46 0.29 -4.85
C ILE A 277 21.86 0.29 -5.47
N LEU A 278 22.29 -0.86 -5.97
CA LEU A 278 23.57 -1.05 -6.66
C LEU A 278 23.54 -0.49 -8.09
N GLY A 279 23.13 0.75 -8.24
CA GLY A 279 23.02 1.46 -9.50
C GLY A 279 23.70 2.84 -9.46
N GLN A 280 23.31 3.74 -10.34
CA GLN A 280 23.89 5.09 -10.41
C GLN A 280 23.76 5.89 -9.10
N TRP A 281 22.71 5.62 -8.30
CA TRP A 281 22.55 6.25 -7.01
C TRP A 281 23.74 5.93 -6.08
N LEU A 282 24.21 4.68 -6.08
CA LEU A 282 25.34 4.26 -5.24
C LEU A 282 26.59 5.10 -5.55
N LEU A 283 26.85 5.36 -6.82
CA LEU A 283 28.03 6.13 -7.27
C LEU A 283 28.03 7.60 -6.83
N LYS A 284 26.89 8.13 -6.39
CA LYS A 284 26.77 9.50 -5.88
C LYS A 284 27.15 9.63 -4.39
N ASN A 285 27.46 8.51 -3.75
CA ASN A 285 27.81 8.46 -2.31
C ASN A 285 29.33 8.40 -2.14
N ASN A 286 29.80 8.65 -0.90
CA ASN A 286 31.20 8.46 -0.52
C ASN A 286 31.56 6.96 -0.46
N ASN A 287 32.85 6.66 -0.46
CA ASN A 287 33.34 5.28 -0.48
C ASN A 287 32.85 4.48 0.73
N GLU A 288 32.83 5.05 1.93
CA GLU A 288 32.36 4.40 3.16
C GLU A 288 30.91 3.94 3.00
N ARG A 289 30.02 4.82 2.51
CA ARG A 289 28.63 4.47 2.25
C ARG A 289 28.49 3.38 1.19
N ILE A 290 29.30 3.45 0.13
CA ILE A 290 29.30 2.45 -0.93
C ILE A 290 29.69 1.07 -0.37
N ASP A 291 30.74 1.00 0.45
CA ASP A 291 31.21 -0.25 1.05
C ASP A 291 30.15 -0.85 1.99
N ILE A 292 29.50 -0.01 2.80
CA ILE A 292 28.41 -0.45 3.68
C ILE A 292 27.26 -1.04 2.87
N GLU A 293 26.76 -0.32 1.85
CA GLU A 293 25.64 -0.78 1.00
C GLU A 293 25.98 -2.07 0.27
N PHE A 294 27.19 -2.18 -0.26
CA PHE A 294 27.67 -3.38 -0.97
C PHE A 294 27.78 -4.59 -0.06
N ASN A 295 28.36 -4.43 1.13
CA ASN A 295 28.56 -5.53 2.07
C ASN A 295 27.22 -6.07 2.61
N TYR A 296 26.25 -5.20 2.91
CA TYR A 296 24.92 -5.63 3.30
C TYR A 296 24.20 -6.35 2.16
N ALA A 297 24.25 -5.80 0.93
CA ALA A 297 23.64 -6.44 -0.23
C ALA A 297 24.22 -7.82 -0.50
N LYS A 298 25.57 -7.94 -0.41
CA LYS A 298 26.28 -9.23 -0.59
C LYS A 298 25.85 -10.24 0.46
N LYS A 299 25.86 -9.85 1.72
CA LYS A 299 25.45 -10.73 2.83
C LYS A 299 24.01 -11.22 2.62
N LEU A 300 23.07 -10.33 2.31
CA LEU A 300 21.69 -10.68 2.04
C LEU A 300 21.57 -11.65 0.86
N ALA A 301 22.29 -11.40 -0.24
CA ALA A 301 22.28 -12.27 -1.42
C ALA A 301 22.78 -13.69 -1.09
N GLU A 302 23.81 -13.80 -0.25
CA GLU A 302 24.38 -15.10 0.16
C GLU A 302 23.48 -15.86 1.13
N GLU A 303 22.86 -15.16 2.10
CA GLU A 303 22.11 -15.80 3.19
C GLU A 303 20.62 -16.02 2.85
N LEU A 304 20.01 -15.10 2.10
CA LEU A 304 18.54 -15.10 1.92
C LEU A 304 18.07 -15.37 0.51
N ILE A 305 18.90 -15.17 -0.51
CA ILE A 305 18.50 -15.34 -1.92
C ILE A 305 19.09 -16.64 -2.50
N PRO A 306 18.26 -17.66 -2.77
CA PRO A 306 18.71 -18.87 -3.46
C PRO A 306 19.35 -18.52 -4.81
N ALA A 307 20.42 -19.24 -5.18
CA ALA A 307 21.17 -18.93 -6.40
C ALA A 307 20.31 -19.01 -7.68
N TYR A 308 19.33 -19.90 -7.73
CA TYR A 308 18.45 -20.05 -8.88
C TYR A 308 17.55 -18.80 -9.12
N ILE A 309 17.31 -17.97 -8.11
CA ILE A 309 16.56 -16.71 -8.28
C ILE A 309 17.23 -15.80 -9.31
N SER A 310 18.55 -15.89 -9.48
CA SER A 310 19.27 -15.15 -10.51
C SER A 310 18.75 -15.41 -11.91
N GLU A 311 18.24 -16.61 -12.19
CA GLU A 311 17.71 -17.00 -13.50
C GLU A 311 16.42 -16.23 -13.87
N ASN A 312 15.68 -15.76 -12.85
CA ASN A 312 14.46 -14.98 -13.01
C ASN A 312 14.72 -13.47 -13.23
N LEU A 313 15.97 -13.04 -13.09
CA LEU A 313 16.36 -11.65 -13.27
C LEU A 313 16.61 -11.34 -14.74
N ASP A 314 16.44 -10.07 -15.15
CA ASP A 314 16.94 -9.60 -16.43
C ASP A 314 18.47 -9.63 -16.49
N LYS A 315 19.03 -9.64 -17.70
CA LYS A 315 20.47 -9.79 -17.92
C LYS A 315 21.33 -8.79 -17.13
N ASN A 316 20.85 -7.57 -16.96
CA ASN A 316 21.58 -6.55 -16.23
C ASN A 316 21.67 -6.87 -14.76
N ASN A 317 20.56 -7.29 -14.18
CA ASN A 317 20.51 -7.69 -12.78
C ASN A 317 21.20 -9.04 -12.54
N GLN A 318 21.23 -9.95 -13.52
CA GLN A 318 22.06 -11.17 -13.46
C GLN A 318 23.56 -10.84 -13.33
N VAL A 319 24.05 -9.88 -14.12
CA VAL A 319 25.44 -9.42 -14.03
C VAL A 319 25.73 -8.78 -12.67
N LYS A 320 24.81 -7.93 -12.17
CA LYS A 320 24.97 -7.31 -10.84
C LYS A 320 24.99 -8.38 -9.73
N ASP A 321 24.07 -9.36 -9.76
CA ASP A 321 24.01 -10.46 -8.81
C ASP A 321 25.31 -11.27 -8.82
N TYR A 322 25.82 -11.61 -10.02
CA TYR A 322 27.09 -12.32 -10.16
C TYR A 322 28.25 -11.55 -9.53
N LEU A 323 28.44 -10.27 -9.90
CA LEU A 323 29.52 -9.44 -9.36
C LEU A 323 29.39 -9.22 -7.85
N LEU A 324 28.18 -9.04 -7.36
CA LEU A 324 27.88 -8.90 -5.94
C LEU A 324 28.32 -10.16 -5.16
N ARG A 325 27.94 -11.35 -5.61
CA ARG A 325 28.30 -12.62 -4.97
C ARG A 325 29.79 -12.91 -5.05
N GLN A 326 30.47 -12.50 -6.15
CA GLN A 326 31.94 -12.60 -6.26
C GLN A 326 32.68 -11.58 -5.35
N GLY A 327 31.97 -10.58 -4.82
CA GLY A 327 32.59 -9.50 -4.04
C GLY A 327 33.35 -8.49 -4.91
N ASP A 328 33.07 -8.43 -6.22
CA ASP A 328 33.74 -7.57 -7.18
C ASP A 328 33.07 -6.19 -7.29
N LEU A 329 33.31 -5.36 -6.29
CA LEU A 329 32.78 -4.00 -6.23
C LEU A 329 33.31 -3.11 -7.35
N ASP A 330 34.57 -3.29 -7.78
CA ASP A 330 35.17 -2.45 -8.81
C ASP A 330 34.54 -2.67 -10.17
N SER A 331 34.30 -3.93 -10.54
CA SER A 331 33.56 -4.26 -11.78
C SER A 331 32.10 -3.81 -11.67
N LEU A 332 31.47 -3.92 -10.51
CA LEU A 332 30.11 -3.42 -10.30
C LEU A 332 30.03 -1.90 -10.50
N LYS A 333 30.95 -1.12 -9.95
CA LYS A 333 31.02 0.34 -10.16
C LYS A 333 31.16 0.69 -11.66
N LYS A 334 31.98 -0.04 -12.41
CA LYS A 334 32.13 0.13 -13.86
C LYS A 334 30.83 -0.15 -14.62
N THR A 335 30.10 -1.21 -14.25
CA THR A 335 28.80 -1.51 -14.87
C THR A 335 27.79 -0.42 -14.59
N CYS A 336 27.73 0.13 -13.39
CA CYS A 336 26.82 1.20 -13.00
C CYS A 336 27.11 2.55 -13.69
N SER A 337 28.35 2.82 -14.10
CA SER A 337 28.76 4.08 -14.76
C SER A 337 28.44 4.11 -16.26
N ASN A 338 28.28 2.97 -16.90
CA ASN A 338 27.97 2.89 -18.34
C ASN A 338 26.50 3.23 -18.60
N ARG A 339 26.22 4.36 -19.28
CA ARG A 339 24.88 4.87 -19.61
C ARG A 339 23.97 3.89 -20.37
N CYS A 340 24.52 2.79 -20.91
CA CYS A 340 23.77 1.77 -21.64
C CYS A 340 22.84 0.92 -20.76
N TRP A 341 22.88 1.08 -19.43
CA TRP A 341 22.18 0.24 -18.46
C TRP A 341 20.97 0.96 -17.80
N ASN A 342 20.57 2.10 -18.40
CA ASN A 342 19.41 2.87 -17.92
C ASN A 342 18.14 2.39 -18.63
N TYR A 343 17.58 1.24 -18.24
CA TYR A 343 16.18 0.94 -18.55
C TYR A 343 15.45 0.49 -17.29
N SER A 344 14.46 1.31 -16.98
CA SER A 344 13.23 1.08 -16.19
C SER A 344 13.40 0.71 -14.71
N ALA A 345 13.14 1.71 -13.90
CA ALA A 345 12.41 1.51 -12.64
C ALA A 345 10.93 1.41 -12.94
#